data_db42f64b1df771c40a12865ec6bcecdd
#
_entry.id   db42f64b1df771c40a12865ec6bcecdd
#
_cell.length_a   1.000
_cell.length_b   1.000
_cell.length_c   1.000
_cell.angle_alpha   90.00
_cell.angle_beta   90.00
_cell.angle_gamma   90.00
#
_symmetry.space_group_name_H-M   'P 1'
#
loop_
_entity.id
_entity.type
_entity.pdbx_description
1 polymer ?
#
loop_
_entity_poly.entity_id
_entity_poly.type
_entity_poly.pdbx_seq_one_letter_code
_entity_poly.pdbx_strand_id
1 'polypeptide(L)'
;QLCTLDGSLVQGSPISGDIANLIFHEKEPSVVRLAASLGLKYSRYYDDIYVSSATTNFDSHVGTMRTAIYGMFASVEVKPNKSPQKSRVMRSSKRMDVHDVTVNSHKLSPSKKRTSEVRLRIDRLRKMVADNAEMADILKFYRSTFGKLITLKSQGSPKYAKMRSELDGV
;
A
#
# COMPACT_ATOMS: atom_id res chain seq x y z
N GLN A 1 16.44 22.69 -0.21
CA GLN A 1 16.59 22.55 -1.68
C GLN A 1 17.49 21.35 -2.08
N LEU A 2 18.42 20.89 -1.21
CA LEU A 2 19.32 19.76 -1.53
C LEU A 2 18.63 18.40 -1.68
N CYS A 3 17.41 18.24 -1.12
CA CYS A 3 16.69 16.97 -1.07
C CYS A 3 15.38 16.98 -1.86
N THR A 4 15.08 18.09 -2.55
CA THR A 4 13.84 18.26 -3.32
C THR A 4 14.15 18.73 -4.74
N LEU A 5 13.33 18.30 -5.69
CA LEU A 5 13.31 18.77 -7.07
C LEU A 5 12.02 19.57 -7.26
N ASP A 6 12.12 20.83 -7.66
CA ASP A 6 10.99 21.76 -7.85
C ASP A 6 10.02 21.78 -6.64
N GLY A 7 10.58 21.77 -5.42
CA GLY A 7 9.80 21.78 -4.17
C GLY A 7 9.14 20.46 -3.80
N SER A 8 9.37 19.39 -4.56
CA SER A 8 8.80 18.07 -4.33
C SER A 8 9.87 17.05 -3.97
N LEU A 9 9.51 16.06 -3.13
CA LEU A 9 10.39 14.93 -2.84
C LEU A 9 10.54 14.05 -4.10
N VAL A 10 11.79 13.67 -4.40
CA VAL A 10 12.11 12.84 -5.55
C VAL A 10 11.66 11.39 -5.30
N GLN A 11 10.77 10.88 -6.12
CA GLN A 11 10.32 9.49 -6.02
C GLN A 11 11.50 8.53 -6.31
N GLY A 12 11.72 7.57 -5.40
CA GLY A 12 12.82 6.61 -5.51
C GLY A 12 14.15 7.09 -4.91
N SER A 13 14.25 8.33 -4.43
CA SER A 13 15.41 8.76 -3.65
C SER A 13 15.43 8.11 -2.27
N PRO A 14 16.58 7.56 -1.82
CA PRO A 14 16.71 6.93 -0.51
C PRO A 14 16.31 7.86 0.66
N ILE A 15 16.59 9.14 0.55
CA ILE A 15 16.38 10.14 1.61
C ILE A 15 14.93 10.65 1.67
N SER A 16 14.14 10.47 0.61
CA SER A 16 12.77 11.00 0.54
C SER A 16 11.86 10.41 1.63
N GLY A 17 12.07 9.14 2.01
CA GLY A 17 11.33 8.50 3.10
C GLY A 17 11.61 9.13 4.46
N ASP A 18 12.87 9.43 4.76
CA ASP A 18 13.29 10.05 6.02
C ASP A 18 12.76 11.47 6.13
N ILE A 19 12.83 12.25 5.04
CA ILE A 19 12.26 13.61 5.00
C ILE A 19 10.73 13.55 5.19
N ALA A 20 10.03 12.62 4.53
CA ALA A 20 8.60 12.44 4.72
C ALA A 20 8.23 12.09 6.17
N ASN A 21 9.12 11.39 6.88
CA ASN A 21 8.94 11.12 8.31
C ASN A 21 9.20 12.36 9.18
N LEU A 22 10.22 13.15 8.85
CA LEU A 22 10.59 14.32 9.64
C LEU A 22 9.62 15.48 9.50
N ILE A 23 8.95 15.64 8.36
CA ILE A 23 8.08 16.79 8.09
C ILE A 23 6.92 16.91 9.08
N PHE A 24 6.43 15.79 9.62
CA PHE A 24 5.31 15.75 10.57
C PHE A 24 5.74 15.65 12.04
N HIS A 25 7.05 15.57 12.33
CA HIS A 25 7.58 15.20 13.63
C HIS A 25 7.07 16.09 14.78
N GLU A 26 6.83 17.38 14.55
CA GLU A 26 6.32 18.30 15.58
C GLU A 26 4.83 18.16 15.83
N LYS A 27 4.03 17.92 14.79
CA LYS A 27 2.56 17.93 14.85
C LYS A 27 1.94 16.55 15.00
N GLU A 28 2.58 15.52 14.46
CA GLU A 28 2.09 14.14 14.54
C GLU A 28 1.83 13.65 15.97
N PRO A 29 2.66 13.95 17.00
CA PRO A 29 2.40 13.52 18.36
C PRO A 29 1.06 13.99 18.92
N SER A 30 0.55 15.14 18.49
CA SER A 30 -0.77 15.63 18.90
C SER A 30 -1.90 14.80 18.29
N VAL A 31 -1.77 14.39 17.04
CA VAL A 31 -2.73 13.52 16.34
C VAL A 31 -2.74 12.12 16.97
N VAL A 32 -1.54 11.59 17.29
CA VAL A 32 -1.39 10.29 17.97
C VAL A 32 -2.08 10.32 19.34
N ARG A 33 -1.86 11.36 20.16
CA ARG A 33 -2.51 11.50 21.46
C ARG A 33 -4.02 11.62 21.32
N LEU A 34 -4.51 12.38 20.35
CA LEU A 34 -5.94 12.49 20.08
C LEU A 34 -6.53 11.12 19.69
N ALA A 35 -5.89 10.36 18.80
CA ALA A 35 -6.33 9.02 18.47
C ALA A 35 -6.41 8.13 19.70
N ALA A 36 -5.37 8.13 20.54
CA ALA A 36 -5.33 7.35 21.77
C ALA A 36 -6.47 7.74 22.76
N SER A 37 -6.75 9.03 22.92
CA SER A 37 -7.83 9.51 23.80
C SER A 37 -9.23 9.10 23.31
N LEU A 38 -9.38 8.82 22.02
CA LEU A 38 -10.61 8.31 21.39
C LEU A 38 -10.65 6.77 21.32
N GLY A 39 -9.68 6.06 21.92
CA GLY A 39 -9.59 4.61 21.87
C GLY A 39 -9.21 4.07 20.48
N LEU A 40 -8.59 4.90 19.62
CA LEU A 40 -8.18 4.57 18.27
C LEU A 40 -6.68 4.28 18.19
N LYS A 41 -6.27 3.49 17.22
CA LYS A 41 -4.87 3.25 16.90
C LYS A 41 -4.49 4.03 15.64
N TYR A 42 -3.44 4.83 15.76
CA TYR A 42 -2.84 5.57 14.65
C TYR A 42 -1.60 4.84 14.14
N SER A 43 -1.41 4.83 12.84
CA SER A 43 -0.17 4.40 12.21
C SER A 43 0.05 5.17 10.91
N ARG A 44 1.32 5.41 10.58
CA ARG A 44 1.71 6.07 9.34
C ARG A 44 2.87 5.30 8.69
N TYR A 45 2.79 5.18 7.38
CA TYR A 45 3.86 4.67 6.55
C TYR A 45 4.14 5.73 5.47
N TYR A 46 5.20 6.51 5.69
CA TYR A 46 5.53 7.71 4.92
C TYR A 46 4.36 8.70 4.82
N ASP A 47 3.70 8.75 3.67
CA ASP A 47 2.54 9.60 3.35
C ASP A 47 1.18 8.93 3.58
N ASP A 48 1.14 7.62 3.77
CA ASP A 48 -0.08 6.87 4.02
C ASP A 48 -0.39 6.79 5.52
N ILE A 49 -1.53 7.37 5.93
CA ILE A 49 -2.00 7.40 7.32
C ILE A 49 -3.18 6.46 7.49
N TYR A 50 -3.12 5.65 8.54
CA TYR A 50 -4.17 4.71 8.92
C TYR A 50 -4.62 4.98 10.34
N VAL A 51 -5.93 5.06 10.55
CA VAL A 51 -6.55 5.09 11.87
C VAL A 51 -7.50 3.92 11.97
N SER A 52 -7.34 3.10 12.99
CA SER A 52 -8.12 1.88 13.18
C SER A 52 -8.76 1.81 14.57
N SER A 53 -9.87 1.10 14.63
CA SER A 53 -10.58 0.80 15.88
C SER A 53 -11.02 -0.66 15.87
N ALA A 54 -11.03 -1.28 17.05
CA ALA A 54 -11.64 -2.58 17.26
C ALA A 54 -13.14 -2.46 17.65
N THR A 55 -13.63 -1.23 17.90
CA THR A 55 -14.99 -0.95 18.36
C THR A 55 -15.89 -0.47 17.22
N THR A 56 -17.21 -0.59 17.40
CA THR A 56 -18.22 -0.15 16.42
C THR A 56 -18.39 1.37 16.35
N ASN A 57 -17.88 2.14 17.31
CA ASN A 57 -18.07 3.59 17.38
C ASN A 57 -17.08 4.40 16.52
N PHE A 58 -16.39 3.77 15.61
CA PHE A 58 -15.41 4.46 14.76
C PHE A 58 -16.02 5.61 13.94
N ASP A 59 -17.25 5.43 13.44
CA ASP A 59 -17.91 6.42 12.57
C ASP A 59 -18.08 7.78 13.27
N SER A 60 -18.32 7.83 14.58
CA SER A 60 -18.43 9.08 15.36
C SER A 60 -17.12 9.87 15.44
N HIS A 61 -15.98 9.22 15.27
CA HIS A 61 -14.66 9.83 15.39
C HIS A 61 -14.01 10.17 14.02
N VAL A 62 -14.61 9.73 12.90
CA VAL A 62 -14.05 9.95 11.55
C VAL A 62 -13.85 11.42 11.26
N GLY A 63 -14.85 12.27 11.56
CA GLY A 63 -14.78 13.71 11.33
C GLY A 63 -13.65 14.35 12.14
N THR A 64 -13.58 14.06 13.43
CA THR A 64 -12.55 14.58 14.34
C THR A 64 -11.15 14.20 13.90
N MET A 65 -10.93 12.91 13.61
CA MET A 65 -9.62 12.43 13.13
C MET A 65 -9.23 13.01 11.78
N ARG A 66 -10.17 13.11 10.87
CA ARG A 66 -9.93 13.73 9.55
C ARG A 66 -9.52 15.19 9.67
N THR A 67 -10.19 15.96 10.53
CA THR A 67 -9.85 17.36 10.80
C THR A 67 -8.46 17.47 11.39
N ALA A 68 -8.12 16.66 12.40
CA ALA A 68 -6.80 16.66 13.02
C ALA A 68 -5.68 16.31 12.03
N ILE A 69 -5.87 15.25 11.22
CA ILE A 69 -4.92 14.85 10.19
C ILE A 69 -4.75 15.95 9.14
N TYR A 70 -5.83 16.54 8.64
CA TYR A 70 -5.75 17.61 7.64
C TYR A 70 -5.12 18.89 8.23
N GLY A 71 -5.36 19.18 9.50
CA GLY A 71 -4.67 20.27 10.21
C GLY A 71 -3.18 20.03 10.31
N MET A 72 -2.74 18.79 10.58
CA MET A 72 -1.32 18.41 10.56
C MET A 72 -0.70 18.64 9.18
N PHE A 73 -1.36 18.24 8.10
CA PHE A 73 -0.88 18.50 6.74
C PHE A 73 -0.79 20.01 6.43
N ALA A 74 -1.83 20.76 6.83
CA ALA A 74 -1.87 22.22 6.59
C ALA A 74 -0.75 22.95 7.34
N SER A 75 -0.37 22.50 8.55
CA SER A 75 0.70 23.12 9.34
C SER A 75 2.10 23.03 8.73
N VAL A 76 2.28 22.13 7.77
CA VAL A 76 3.54 21.94 7.03
C VAL A 76 3.36 22.24 5.53
N GLU A 77 2.28 22.93 5.17
CA GLU A 77 1.96 23.36 3.81
C GLU A 77 1.84 22.21 2.77
N VAL A 78 1.63 20.99 3.24
CA VAL A 78 1.41 19.82 2.38
C VAL A 78 -0.07 19.60 2.14
N LYS A 79 -0.47 19.36 0.89
CA LYS A 79 -1.86 19.13 0.51
C LYS A 79 -2.17 17.62 0.48
N PRO A 80 -3.05 17.11 1.38
CA PRO A 80 -3.45 15.71 1.33
C PRO A 80 -4.34 15.42 0.11
N ASN A 81 -4.23 14.21 -0.43
CA ASN A 81 -5.13 13.74 -1.48
C ASN A 81 -6.49 13.36 -0.85
N LYS A 82 -7.50 14.21 -1.04
CA LYS A 82 -8.86 14.06 -0.48
C LYS A 82 -9.80 13.24 -1.35
N SER A 83 -9.33 12.65 -2.45
CA SER A 83 -10.19 11.85 -3.32
C SER A 83 -10.82 10.67 -2.54
N PRO A 84 -12.04 10.22 -2.88
CA PRO A 84 -12.71 9.10 -2.20
C PRO A 84 -11.92 7.79 -2.27
N GLN A 85 -11.07 7.62 -3.26
CA GLN A 85 -10.21 6.45 -3.41
C GLN A 85 -9.06 6.46 -2.40
N LYS A 86 -8.57 7.64 -2.00
CA LYS A 86 -7.45 7.83 -1.08
C LYS A 86 -7.92 8.08 0.36
N SER A 87 -8.91 8.95 0.57
CA SER A 87 -9.45 9.25 1.89
C SER A 87 -10.77 8.51 2.12
N ARG A 88 -10.70 7.28 2.61
CA ARG A 88 -11.87 6.39 2.74
C ARG A 88 -11.96 5.72 4.11
N VAL A 89 -13.16 5.34 4.50
CA VAL A 89 -13.43 4.46 5.66
C VAL A 89 -13.65 3.04 5.16
N MET A 90 -12.96 2.09 5.76
CA MET A 90 -13.11 0.66 5.50
C MET A 90 -13.75 -0.01 6.72
N ARG A 91 -14.67 -0.95 6.49
CA ARG A 91 -15.36 -1.71 7.55
C ARG A 91 -14.98 -3.18 7.49
N SER A 92 -14.92 -3.84 8.67
CA SER A 92 -14.55 -5.25 8.79
C SER A 92 -15.52 -6.21 8.08
N SER A 93 -16.77 -5.77 7.82
CA SER A 93 -17.74 -6.53 7.00
C SER A 93 -17.33 -6.66 5.53
N LYS A 94 -16.39 -5.83 5.06
CA LYS A 94 -15.80 -5.91 3.73
C LYS A 94 -14.32 -6.21 3.84
N ARG A 95 -13.74 -6.72 2.74
CA ARG A 95 -12.31 -6.93 2.65
C ARG A 95 -11.55 -5.62 2.84
N MET A 96 -10.62 -5.59 3.79
CA MET A 96 -9.77 -4.44 4.10
C MET A 96 -8.36 -4.70 3.58
N ASP A 97 -8.00 -4.01 2.50
CA ASP A 97 -6.67 -4.10 1.92
C ASP A 97 -5.85 -2.84 2.28
N VAL A 98 -4.68 -3.06 2.88
CA VAL A 98 -3.69 -2.04 3.25
C VAL A 98 -2.38 -2.42 2.57
N HIS A 99 -1.80 -1.53 1.76
CA HIS A 99 -0.59 -1.80 0.96
C HIS A 99 -0.65 -3.13 0.19
N ASP A 100 -1.80 -3.40 -0.45
CA ASP A 100 -2.05 -4.65 -1.19
C ASP A 100 -2.03 -5.93 -0.34
N VAL A 101 -2.18 -5.80 0.98
CA VAL A 101 -2.35 -6.92 1.92
C VAL A 101 -3.72 -6.84 2.57
N THR A 102 -4.44 -7.94 2.59
CA THR A 102 -5.70 -8.07 3.33
C THR A 102 -5.41 -8.24 4.81
N VAL A 103 -5.95 -7.34 5.65
CA VAL A 103 -5.62 -7.25 7.07
C VAL A 103 -6.75 -7.72 8.01
N ASN A 104 -7.97 -7.91 7.52
CA ASN A 104 -9.12 -8.35 8.32
C ASN A 104 -9.48 -9.84 8.12
N SER A 105 -8.48 -10.68 7.89
CA SER A 105 -8.59 -12.12 7.87
C SER A 105 -7.71 -12.75 8.96
N HIS A 106 -7.97 -14.00 9.34
CA HIS A 106 -7.17 -14.72 10.36
C HIS A 106 -5.66 -14.75 10.05
N LYS A 107 -5.30 -14.71 8.76
CA LYS A 107 -3.92 -14.60 8.31
C LYS A 107 -3.82 -13.49 7.29
N LEU A 108 -2.72 -12.75 7.34
CA LEU A 108 -2.40 -11.79 6.28
C LEU A 108 -2.36 -12.50 4.93
N SER A 109 -2.90 -11.88 3.92
CA SER A 109 -2.91 -12.44 2.57
C SER A 109 -2.82 -11.33 1.52
N PRO A 110 -2.23 -11.60 0.36
CA PRO A 110 -2.15 -10.59 -0.70
C PRO A 110 -3.55 -10.19 -1.17
N SER A 111 -3.69 -8.95 -1.63
CA SER A 111 -4.95 -8.46 -2.18
C SER A 111 -5.39 -9.28 -3.40
N LYS A 112 -6.71 -9.30 -3.67
CA LYS A 112 -7.23 -9.95 -4.89
C LYS A 112 -6.61 -9.33 -6.14
N LYS A 113 -6.45 -8.00 -6.16
CA LYS A 113 -5.84 -7.26 -7.27
C LYS A 113 -4.44 -7.77 -7.57
N ARG A 114 -3.58 -7.88 -6.55
CA ARG A 114 -2.19 -8.36 -6.71
C ARG A 114 -2.14 -9.82 -7.17
N THR A 115 -2.98 -10.66 -6.59
CA THR A 115 -3.08 -12.07 -7.00
C THR A 115 -3.52 -12.22 -8.45
N SER A 116 -4.52 -11.43 -8.89
CA SER A 116 -5.01 -11.43 -10.27
C SER A 116 -3.98 -10.88 -11.25
N GLU A 117 -3.24 -9.84 -10.84
CA GLU A 117 -2.15 -9.29 -11.64
C GLU A 117 -1.09 -10.34 -11.98
N VAL A 118 -0.63 -11.11 -10.98
CA VAL A 118 0.37 -12.15 -11.22
C VAL A 118 -0.17 -13.24 -12.16
N ARG A 119 -1.44 -13.64 -12.00
CA ARG A 119 -2.07 -14.62 -12.89
C ARG A 119 -2.11 -14.13 -14.34
N LEU A 120 -2.58 -12.90 -14.56
CA LEU A 120 -2.62 -12.30 -15.90
C LEU A 120 -1.23 -12.18 -16.53
N ARG A 121 -0.20 -11.96 -15.73
CA ARG A 121 1.18 -11.91 -16.23
C ARG A 121 1.68 -13.30 -16.64
N ILE A 122 1.34 -14.36 -15.90
CA ILE A 122 1.66 -15.74 -16.31
C ILE A 122 0.98 -16.08 -17.64
N ASP A 123 -0.31 -15.74 -17.78
CA ASP A 123 -1.05 -15.97 -19.02
C ASP A 123 -0.48 -15.16 -20.20
N ARG A 124 -0.05 -13.91 -19.94
CA ARG A 124 0.64 -13.10 -20.96
C ARG A 124 1.97 -13.71 -21.38
N LEU A 125 2.75 -14.23 -20.41
CA LEU A 125 4.03 -14.89 -20.71
C LEU A 125 3.84 -16.10 -21.63
N ARG A 126 2.81 -16.94 -21.34
CA ARG A 126 2.45 -18.07 -22.22
C ARG A 126 2.14 -17.63 -23.64
N LYS A 127 1.41 -16.53 -23.80
CA LYS A 127 1.13 -15.95 -25.12
C LYS A 127 2.39 -15.48 -25.81
N MET A 128 3.30 -14.77 -25.11
CA MET A 128 4.57 -14.32 -25.70
C MET A 128 5.40 -15.49 -26.21
N VAL A 129 5.44 -16.63 -25.50
CA VAL A 129 6.12 -17.84 -25.96
C VAL A 129 5.42 -18.45 -27.17
N ALA A 130 4.09 -18.56 -27.14
CA ALA A 130 3.30 -19.11 -28.23
C ALA A 130 3.41 -18.27 -29.53
N ASP A 131 3.50 -16.95 -29.38
CA ASP A 131 3.64 -15.99 -30.49
C ASP A 131 5.09 -15.84 -30.96
N ASN A 132 6.03 -16.64 -30.45
CA ASN A 132 7.47 -16.58 -30.75
C ASN A 132 8.06 -15.18 -30.59
N ALA A 133 7.70 -14.47 -29.52
CA ALA A 133 8.28 -13.18 -29.21
C ALA A 133 9.80 -13.28 -28.98
N GLU A 134 10.50 -12.14 -29.05
CA GLU A 134 11.95 -12.12 -28.86
C GLU A 134 12.34 -12.68 -27.47
N MET A 135 13.31 -13.58 -27.44
CA MET A 135 13.76 -14.26 -26.21
C MET A 135 14.17 -13.27 -25.11
N ALA A 136 14.80 -12.16 -25.50
CA ALA A 136 15.20 -11.11 -24.55
C ALA A 136 13.98 -10.52 -23.81
N ASP A 137 12.89 -10.27 -24.52
CA ASP A 137 11.65 -9.73 -23.97
C ASP A 137 10.93 -10.77 -23.07
N ILE A 138 10.89 -12.03 -23.50
CA ILE A 138 10.35 -13.15 -22.72
C ILE A 138 11.10 -13.24 -21.38
N LEU A 139 12.43 -13.26 -21.39
CA LEU A 139 13.25 -13.36 -20.17
C LEU A 139 13.07 -12.14 -19.26
N LYS A 140 13.03 -10.94 -19.81
CA LYS A 140 12.77 -9.71 -19.03
C LYS A 140 11.41 -9.75 -18.36
N PHE A 141 10.38 -10.16 -19.09
CA PHE A 141 9.01 -10.25 -18.56
C PHE A 141 8.87 -11.38 -17.53
N TYR A 142 9.52 -12.53 -17.75
CA TYR A 142 9.61 -13.64 -16.82
C TYR A 142 10.23 -13.19 -15.48
N ARG A 143 11.40 -12.57 -15.51
CA ARG A 143 12.09 -12.07 -14.30
C ARG A 143 11.22 -11.10 -13.50
N SER A 144 10.56 -10.17 -14.18
CA SER A 144 9.62 -9.23 -13.58
C SER A 144 8.40 -9.93 -12.96
N THR A 145 7.86 -10.94 -13.63
CA THR A 145 6.73 -11.75 -13.14
C THR A 145 7.13 -12.59 -11.94
N PHE A 146 8.30 -13.19 -11.98
CA PHE A 146 8.87 -13.96 -10.88
C PHE A 146 9.07 -13.10 -9.62
N GLY A 147 9.59 -11.87 -9.74
CA GLY A 147 9.72 -10.94 -8.62
C GLY A 147 8.38 -10.63 -7.95
N LYS A 148 7.33 -10.40 -8.75
CA LYS A 148 5.97 -10.21 -8.22
C LYS A 148 5.42 -11.47 -7.54
N LEU A 149 5.70 -12.65 -8.07
CA LEU A 149 5.30 -13.93 -7.48
C LEU A 149 5.98 -14.16 -6.13
N ILE A 150 7.28 -13.84 -5.99
CA ILE A 150 7.99 -13.92 -4.70
C ILE A 150 7.36 -12.98 -3.65
N THR A 151 6.89 -11.81 -4.06
CA THR A 151 6.16 -10.92 -3.14
C THR A 151 4.84 -11.57 -2.65
N LEU A 152 4.14 -12.35 -3.48
CA LEU A 152 2.97 -13.11 -3.01
C LEU A 152 3.35 -14.18 -1.97
N LYS A 153 4.53 -14.79 -2.12
CA LYS A 153 5.05 -15.75 -1.11
C LYS A 153 5.27 -15.07 0.23
N SER A 154 5.97 -13.95 0.25
CA SER A 154 6.26 -13.20 1.48
C SER A 154 5.00 -12.68 2.19
N GLN A 155 3.92 -12.46 1.43
CA GLN A 155 2.60 -12.08 1.96
C GLN A 155 1.71 -13.28 2.34
N GLY A 156 2.26 -14.50 2.37
CA GLY A 156 1.53 -15.68 2.81
C GLY A 156 0.45 -16.19 1.84
N SER A 157 0.62 -15.98 0.54
CA SER A 157 -0.37 -16.43 -0.46
C SER A 157 -0.53 -17.94 -0.48
N PRO A 158 -1.73 -18.49 -0.25
CA PRO A 158 -1.97 -19.93 -0.40
C PRO A 158 -1.87 -20.38 -1.87
N LYS A 159 -1.92 -19.45 -2.82
CA LYS A 159 -1.87 -19.73 -4.26
C LYS A 159 -0.45 -19.71 -4.82
N TYR A 160 0.56 -19.37 -3.98
CA TYR A 160 1.94 -19.25 -4.45
C TYR A 160 2.46 -20.53 -5.12
N ALA A 161 2.32 -21.68 -4.47
CA ALA A 161 2.84 -22.95 -4.99
C ALA A 161 2.27 -23.30 -6.37
N LYS A 162 0.94 -23.13 -6.54
CA LYS A 162 0.27 -23.35 -7.83
C LYS A 162 0.79 -22.40 -8.90
N MET A 163 0.83 -21.09 -8.60
CA MET A 163 1.30 -20.08 -9.57
C MET A 163 2.78 -20.25 -9.89
N ARG A 164 3.58 -20.74 -8.96
CA ARG A 164 4.98 -21.05 -9.18
C ARG A 164 5.13 -22.18 -10.20
N SER A 165 4.42 -23.27 -10.01
CA SER A 165 4.40 -24.39 -10.95
C SER A 165 3.90 -23.97 -12.34
N GLU A 166 2.87 -23.12 -12.41
CA GLU A 166 2.35 -22.56 -13.66
C GLU A 166 3.36 -21.67 -14.39
N LEU A 167 4.21 -20.94 -13.65
CA LEU A 167 5.27 -20.10 -14.21
C LEU A 167 6.46 -20.92 -14.67
N ASP A 168 6.83 -21.97 -13.94
CA ASP A 168 7.96 -22.83 -14.28
C ASP A 168 7.65 -23.75 -15.49
N GLY A 169 6.37 -23.95 -15.81
CA GLY A 169 5.91 -24.72 -16.98
C GLY A 169 5.76 -23.88 -18.26
N VAL A 170 6.19 -22.62 -18.27
CA VAL A 170 6.19 -21.73 -19.45
C VAL A 170 7.56 -21.71 -20.09
#